data_71ed530bfec37c0a434b024604bc1459
#
_entry.id   71ed530bfec37c0a434b024604bc1459
#
_cell.length_a   1.000
_cell.length_b   1.000
_cell.length_c   1.000
_cell.angle_alpha   90.00
_cell.angle_beta   90.00
_cell.angle_gamma   90.00
#
_symmetry.space_group_name_H-M   'P 1'
#
loop_
_entity.id
_entity.type
_entity.pdbx_description
1 polymer ?
#
loop_
_entity_poly.entity_id
_entity_poly.type
_entity_poly.pdbx_seq_one_letter_code
_entity_poly.pdbx_strand_id
1 'polypeptide(L)'
;MRTSPPFRADHVGSLLRPPALLRARETLTGDALREAEDEAIREVVRRQEEIGLQSATDGEFRRASWHMDFIYRLGGIGQATDEHITVRFHNEQGDIEFTPAALRVHERIRLNEPIFADDFAFLRDTVTSRNSGVVPKLTIPSPSMVHYRGGPAAIDPAVYPDVEEFWRDLSAAYAEQVRRIGALGCTYLQFDDTSLAYLNDPAQRAELSSRGDDAEHMHLRYIKQINAALAAKPAGMTITTHMCRGNFRSSWAASGGYDHVAEALFGELKVDGFFLEFDDERSGGFEPLRFVPPGKMVVLGLVTTKRGELESKDTLKRRIDEAAKFVDLDQICLSPQCGFSSTVEGNQLTADEQFAKLRLIVETAQEVWG
;
A
#
# COMPACT_ATOMS: atom_id res chain seq x y z
N MET A 1 6.66 17.71 16.73
CA MET A 1 6.15 16.84 15.60
C MET A 1 7.27 16.55 14.59
N ARG A 2 7.26 15.35 13.96
CA ARG A 2 8.22 14.94 12.93
C ARG A 2 8.03 15.78 11.64
N THR A 3 9.13 16.24 11.03
CA THR A 3 9.09 17.14 9.85
C THR A 3 9.42 16.44 8.52
N SER A 4 9.67 15.13 8.57
CA SER A 4 9.98 14.30 7.39
C SER A 4 9.16 13.00 7.42
N PRO A 5 8.82 12.42 6.25
CA PRO A 5 8.06 11.17 6.18
C PRO A 5 8.79 9.97 6.83
N PRO A 6 8.05 8.95 7.29
CA PRO A 6 6.62 9.00 7.54
C PRO A 6 6.31 9.93 8.70
N PHE A 7 5.15 10.57 8.67
CA PHE A 7 4.74 11.57 9.66
C PHE A 7 4.09 10.91 10.88
N ARG A 8 4.04 11.62 12.04
CA ARG A 8 3.40 11.09 13.26
C ARG A 8 1.93 10.74 13.06
N ALA A 9 1.22 11.54 12.27
CA ALA A 9 -0.09 11.21 11.70
C ALA A 9 0.10 11.01 10.21
N ASP A 10 -0.13 9.81 9.73
CA ASP A 10 0.01 9.46 8.31
C ASP A 10 -1.19 8.61 7.85
N HIS A 11 -1.24 8.27 6.57
CA HIS A 11 -2.28 7.41 6.01
C HIS A 11 -1.75 6.55 4.85
N VAL A 12 -2.46 5.48 4.52
CA VAL A 12 -2.00 4.51 3.53
C VAL A 12 -2.05 5.07 2.11
N GLY A 13 -3.12 5.78 1.74
CA GLY A 13 -3.15 6.46 0.43
C GLY A 13 -4.50 6.50 -0.24
N SER A 14 -5.18 5.37 -0.42
CA SER A 14 -6.48 5.33 -1.10
C SER A 14 -7.60 5.89 -0.22
N LEU A 15 -8.48 6.69 -0.82
CA LEU A 15 -9.61 7.35 -0.19
C LEU A 15 -10.91 7.01 -0.93
N LEU A 16 -12.04 7.13 -0.23
CA LEU A 16 -13.37 6.89 -0.81
C LEU A 16 -13.64 7.89 -1.95
N ARG A 17 -13.98 7.33 -3.09
CA ARG A 17 -14.31 8.14 -4.28
C ARG A 17 -15.64 8.84 -4.07
N PRO A 18 -15.72 10.16 -4.34
CA PRO A 18 -16.99 10.88 -4.28
C PRO A 18 -18.03 10.26 -5.21
N PRO A 19 -19.32 10.20 -4.83
CA PRO A 19 -20.37 9.66 -5.70
C PRO A 19 -20.47 10.37 -7.07
N ALA A 20 -20.11 11.66 -7.13
CA ALA A 20 -20.05 12.39 -8.40
C ALA A 20 -18.98 11.83 -9.34
N LEU A 21 -17.79 11.49 -8.79
CA LEU A 21 -16.71 10.89 -9.57
C LEU A 21 -17.07 9.47 -10.04
N LEU A 22 -17.72 8.66 -9.19
CA LEU A 22 -18.18 7.33 -9.61
C LEU A 22 -19.13 7.41 -10.79
N ARG A 23 -20.11 8.32 -10.75
CA ARG A 23 -21.03 8.57 -11.89
C ARG A 23 -20.30 9.10 -13.13
N ALA A 24 -19.31 9.97 -12.95
CA ALA A 24 -18.51 10.47 -14.05
C ALA A 24 -17.76 9.34 -14.77
N ARG A 25 -17.19 8.40 -14.02
CA ARG A 25 -16.48 7.24 -14.57
C ARG A 25 -17.38 6.27 -15.37
N GLU A 26 -18.68 6.26 -15.09
CA GLU A 26 -19.65 5.46 -15.86
C GLU A 26 -20.08 6.12 -17.18
N THR A 27 -20.00 7.44 -17.25
CA THR A 27 -20.65 8.21 -18.33
C THR A 27 -19.67 9.05 -19.18
N LEU A 28 -18.51 9.41 -18.65
CA LEU A 28 -17.52 10.25 -19.30
C LEU A 28 -16.28 9.44 -19.72
N THR A 29 -15.58 9.93 -20.73
CA THR A 29 -14.30 9.39 -21.21
C THR A 29 -13.35 10.53 -21.63
N GLY A 30 -12.06 10.20 -21.82
CA GLY A 30 -11.08 11.18 -22.30
C GLY A 30 -10.97 12.41 -21.42
N ASP A 31 -10.85 13.58 -22.01
CA ASP A 31 -10.59 14.85 -21.31
C ASP A 31 -11.69 15.21 -20.31
N ALA A 32 -12.96 14.92 -20.63
CA ALA A 32 -14.07 15.22 -19.73
C ALA A 32 -14.01 14.38 -18.43
N LEU A 33 -13.63 13.10 -18.53
CA LEU A 33 -13.39 12.27 -17.35
C LEU A 33 -12.16 12.78 -16.56
N ARG A 34 -11.08 13.11 -17.27
CA ARG A 34 -9.86 13.64 -16.66
C ARG A 34 -10.14 14.91 -15.85
N GLU A 35 -10.97 15.84 -16.39
CA GLU A 35 -11.35 17.07 -15.69
C GLU A 35 -12.14 16.78 -14.40
N ALA A 36 -13.09 15.83 -14.44
CA ALA A 36 -13.85 15.41 -13.26
C ALA A 36 -12.95 14.76 -12.21
N GLU A 37 -11.97 13.95 -12.61
CA GLU A 37 -10.95 13.37 -11.72
C GLU A 37 -10.07 14.47 -11.12
N ASP A 38 -9.62 15.43 -11.91
CA ASP A 38 -8.80 16.56 -11.49
C ASP A 38 -9.51 17.41 -10.42
N GLU A 39 -10.80 17.69 -10.59
CA GLU A 39 -11.61 18.43 -9.61
C GLU A 39 -11.72 17.66 -8.30
N ALA A 40 -12.04 16.37 -8.37
CA ALA A 40 -12.15 15.51 -7.20
C ALA A 40 -10.81 15.39 -6.44
N ILE A 41 -9.68 15.32 -7.15
CA ILE A 41 -8.34 15.25 -6.55
C ILE A 41 -7.98 16.58 -5.87
N ARG A 42 -8.26 17.73 -6.48
CA ARG A 42 -8.03 19.04 -5.83
C ARG A 42 -8.80 19.13 -4.52
N GLU A 43 -10.05 18.68 -4.53
CA GLU A 43 -10.90 18.72 -3.32
C GLU A 43 -10.38 17.75 -2.23
N VAL A 44 -10.01 16.54 -2.58
CA VAL A 44 -9.52 15.57 -1.58
C VAL A 44 -8.16 15.97 -1.01
N VAL A 45 -7.28 16.59 -1.79
CA VAL A 45 -6.02 17.18 -1.32
C VAL A 45 -6.32 18.31 -0.33
N ARG A 46 -7.24 19.24 -0.67
CA ARG A 46 -7.66 20.30 0.23
C ARG A 46 -8.15 19.76 1.60
N ARG A 47 -8.99 18.73 1.58
CA ARG A 47 -9.51 18.11 2.80
C ARG A 47 -8.42 17.45 3.66
N GLN A 48 -7.45 16.79 3.04
CA GLN A 48 -6.29 16.21 3.73
C GLN A 48 -5.47 17.30 4.46
N GLU A 49 -5.21 18.43 3.80
CA GLU A 49 -4.50 19.55 4.39
C GLU A 49 -5.28 20.18 5.55
N GLU A 50 -6.59 20.42 5.39
CA GLU A 50 -7.44 21.08 6.39
C GLU A 50 -7.57 20.29 7.69
N ILE A 51 -7.48 18.97 7.64
CA ILE A 51 -7.47 18.16 8.87
C ILE A 51 -6.10 18.08 9.52
N GLY A 52 -5.05 18.63 8.90
CA GLY A 52 -3.71 18.72 9.47
C GLY A 52 -2.77 17.55 9.11
N LEU A 53 -3.07 16.77 8.09
CA LEU A 53 -2.13 15.79 7.55
C LEU A 53 -0.91 16.49 6.93
N GLN A 54 0.27 15.93 7.11
CA GLN A 54 1.53 16.46 6.57
C GLN A 54 1.92 15.81 5.24
N SER A 55 1.20 14.76 4.81
CA SER A 55 1.25 14.18 3.48
C SER A 55 -0.13 14.17 2.83
N ALA A 56 -0.16 14.25 1.50
CA ALA A 56 -1.40 14.11 0.74
C ALA A 56 -1.20 13.17 -0.45
N THR A 57 -2.22 12.37 -0.74
CA THR A 57 -2.33 11.53 -1.93
C THR A 57 -3.45 12.04 -2.84
N ASP A 58 -3.50 11.56 -4.07
CA ASP A 58 -4.62 11.76 -4.98
C ASP A 58 -5.86 10.89 -4.65
N GLY A 59 -5.82 10.17 -3.51
CA GLY A 59 -6.84 9.21 -3.10
C GLY A 59 -6.92 7.96 -3.98
N GLU A 60 -6.03 7.82 -4.95
CA GLU A 60 -6.07 6.80 -6.00
C GLU A 60 -7.31 6.90 -6.89
N PHE A 61 -7.85 8.11 -7.06
CA PHE A 61 -9.14 8.34 -7.70
C PHE A 61 -9.18 7.95 -9.17
N ARG A 62 -8.02 7.89 -9.84
CA ARG A 62 -7.90 7.45 -11.24
C ARG A 62 -7.78 5.95 -11.42
N ARG A 63 -7.58 5.20 -10.33
CA ARG A 63 -7.37 3.75 -10.38
C ARG A 63 -8.69 2.99 -10.20
N ALA A 64 -8.83 1.87 -10.89
CA ALA A 64 -9.86 0.87 -10.61
C ALA A 64 -9.37 -0.14 -9.57
N SER A 65 -8.07 -0.48 -9.63
CA SER A 65 -7.41 -1.40 -8.71
C SER A 65 -6.07 -0.81 -8.27
N TRP A 66 -5.78 -0.86 -6.98
CA TRP A 66 -4.53 -0.33 -6.40
C TRP A 66 -3.26 -0.95 -7.01
N HIS A 67 -3.31 -2.20 -7.50
CA HIS A 67 -2.15 -2.93 -8.01
C HIS A 67 -2.23 -3.25 -9.50
N MET A 68 -3.38 -3.71 -10.02
CA MET A 68 -3.44 -4.17 -11.41
C MET A 68 -3.28 -3.03 -12.42
N ASP A 69 -3.76 -1.83 -12.10
CA ASP A 69 -3.59 -0.65 -12.95
C ASP A 69 -2.11 -0.24 -13.11
N PHE A 70 -1.27 -0.60 -12.16
CA PHE A 70 0.18 -0.46 -12.27
C PHE A 70 0.80 -1.64 -13.02
N ILE A 71 0.48 -2.87 -12.60
CA ILE A 71 1.13 -4.10 -13.09
C ILE A 71 0.95 -4.26 -14.59
N TYR A 72 -0.25 -3.99 -15.13
CA TYR A 72 -0.50 -4.08 -16.58
C TYR A 72 0.20 -3.01 -17.42
N ARG A 73 0.75 -1.97 -16.83
CA ARG A 73 1.57 -0.98 -17.52
C ARG A 73 3.05 -1.37 -17.61
N LEU A 74 3.48 -2.40 -16.88
CA LEU A 74 4.80 -2.98 -17.10
C LEU A 74 4.82 -3.69 -18.45
N GLY A 75 5.82 -3.39 -19.27
CA GLY A 75 6.02 -4.11 -20.52
C GLY A 75 6.28 -5.59 -20.27
N GLY A 76 5.68 -6.45 -21.07
CA GLY A 76 5.79 -7.91 -20.96
C GLY A 76 4.73 -8.57 -20.08
N ILE A 77 3.88 -7.81 -19.41
CA ILE A 77 2.77 -8.32 -18.58
C ILE A 77 1.43 -7.94 -19.23
N GLY A 78 0.53 -8.90 -19.33
CA GLY A 78 -0.83 -8.70 -19.82
C GLY A 78 -1.87 -9.35 -18.93
N GLN A 79 -3.12 -9.06 -19.21
CA GLN A 79 -4.26 -9.71 -18.56
C GLN A 79 -4.43 -11.13 -19.11
N ALA A 80 -4.53 -12.12 -18.22
CA ALA A 80 -4.95 -13.46 -18.60
C ALA A 80 -6.48 -13.51 -18.60
N THR A 81 -7.07 -13.95 -19.71
CA THR A 81 -8.52 -14.03 -19.90
C THR A 81 -9.07 -15.45 -19.66
N ASP A 82 -8.18 -16.42 -19.62
CA ASP A 82 -8.44 -17.86 -19.51
C ASP A 82 -8.19 -18.41 -18.10
N GLU A 83 -7.69 -17.60 -17.19
CA GLU A 83 -7.41 -17.97 -15.81
C GLU A 83 -8.21 -17.11 -14.84
N HIS A 84 -8.76 -17.74 -13.81
CA HIS A 84 -9.49 -17.08 -12.75
C HIS A 84 -8.85 -17.41 -11.40
N ILE A 85 -8.32 -16.40 -10.75
CA ILE A 85 -7.84 -16.51 -9.36
C ILE A 85 -8.93 -15.96 -8.46
N THR A 86 -9.57 -16.82 -7.68
CA THR A 86 -10.57 -16.39 -6.70
C THR A 86 -9.88 -16.12 -5.37
N VAL A 87 -10.05 -14.92 -4.85
CA VAL A 87 -9.62 -14.55 -3.50
C VAL A 87 -10.85 -14.54 -2.60
N ARG A 88 -10.77 -15.26 -1.50
CA ARG A 88 -11.83 -15.28 -0.50
C ARG A 88 -11.54 -14.22 0.56
N PHE A 89 -12.50 -13.34 0.77
CA PHE A 89 -12.49 -12.31 1.79
C PHE A 89 -13.51 -12.65 2.86
N HIS A 90 -13.19 -12.30 4.10
CA HIS A 90 -14.00 -12.58 5.28
C HIS A 90 -14.46 -11.28 5.95
N ASN A 91 -15.66 -11.25 6.47
CA ASN A 91 -16.18 -10.21 7.36
C ASN A 91 -17.21 -10.79 8.34
N GLU A 92 -17.78 -9.96 9.20
CA GLU A 92 -18.78 -10.37 10.18
C GLU A 92 -20.11 -10.89 9.56
N GLN A 93 -20.34 -10.60 8.28
CA GLN A 93 -21.54 -10.99 7.53
C GLN A 93 -21.36 -12.29 6.73
N GLY A 94 -20.12 -12.80 6.66
CA GLY A 94 -19.77 -14.02 5.91
C GLY A 94 -18.63 -13.82 4.92
N ASP A 95 -18.48 -14.80 4.03
CA ASP A 95 -17.42 -14.82 3.03
C ASP A 95 -17.85 -14.10 1.75
N ILE A 96 -16.95 -13.35 1.15
CA ILE A 96 -17.10 -12.73 -0.16
C ILE A 96 -16.03 -13.30 -1.08
N GLU A 97 -16.42 -13.86 -2.20
CA GLU A 97 -15.49 -14.26 -3.24
C GLU A 97 -15.29 -13.11 -4.24
N PHE A 98 -14.06 -12.80 -4.52
CA PHE A 98 -13.65 -11.82 -5.50
C PHE A 98 -12.66 -12.47 -6.47
N THR A 99 -12.91 -12.35 -7.75
CA THR A 99 -12.04 -12.83 -8.80
C THR A 99 -11.33 -11.64 -9.43
N PRO A 100 -10.14 -11.27 -8.93
CA PRO A 100 -9.36 -10.25 -9.60
C PRO A 100 -8.93 -10.74 -10.98
N ALA A 101 -8.68 -9.80 -11.88
CA ALA A 101 -8.10 -10.13 -13.17
C ALA A 101 -6.74 -10.81 -12.97
N ALA A 102 -6.55 -11.96 -13.64
CA ALA A 102 -5.30 -12.68 -13.61
C ALA A 102 -4.28 -12.02 -14.54
N LEU A 103 -3.00 -12.20 -14.25
CA LEU A 103 -1.91 -11.68 -15.09
C LEU A 103 -1.15 -12.83 -15.77
N ARG A 104 -0.53 -12.52 -16.91
CA ARG A 104 0.42 -13.41 -17.59
C ARG A 104 1.65 -12.61 -18.03
N VAL A 105 2.82 -13.17 -17.77
CA VAL A 105 4.11 -12.67 -18.25
C VAL A 105 4.42 -13.36 -19.55
N HIS A 106 4.21 -12.67 -20.68
CA HIS A 106 4.30 -13.23 -22.05
C HIS A 106 5.46 -12.65 -22.87
N GLU A 107 6.14 -11.63 -22.33
CA GLU A 107 7.39 -11.09 -22.85
C GLU A 107 8.33 -10.76 -21.69
N ARG A 108 9.58 -10.38 -22.00
CA ARG A 108 10.52 -9.91 -20.98
C ARG A 108 10.02 -8.61 -20.33
N ILE A 109 10.04 -8.59 -19.00
CA ILE A 109 9.56 -7.45 -18.20
C ILE A 109 10.48 -6.25 -18.41
N ARG A 110 9.88 -5.10 -18.63
CA ARG A 110 10.57 -3.81 -18.77
C ARG A 110 9.68 -2.65 -18.35
N LEU A 111 10.30 -1.52 -18.01
CA LEU A 111 9.60 -0.26 -17.84
C LEU A 111 9.72 0.55 -19.13
N ASN A 112 8.63 0.72 -19.86
CA ASN A 112 8.60 1.55 -21.05
C ASN A 112 8.57 3.04 -20.68
N GLU A 113 7.60 3.43 -19.85
CA GLU A 113 7.40 4.79 -19.35
C GLU A 113 7.17 4.77 -17.84
N PRO A 114 7.48 5.85 -17.10
CA PRO A 114 7.22 5.90 -15.69
C PRO A 114 5.72 5.83 -15.42
N ILE A 115 5.30 4.81 -14.69
CA ILE A 115 3.89 4.55 -14.40
C ILE A 115 3.38 5.55 -13.38
N PHE A 116 2.19 6.11 -13.58
CA PHE A 116 1.56 7.17 -12.78
C PHE A 116 2.35 8.49 -12.76
N ALA A 117 3.23 8.75 -13.74
CA ALA A 117 4.02 9.97 -13.81
C ALA A 117 3.15 11.24 -13.90
N ASP A 118 2.16 11.24 -14.80
CA ASP A 118 1.24 12.38 -14.98
C ASP A 118 0.32 12.56 -13.77
N ASP A 119 -0.08 11.46 -13.13
CA ASP A 119 -0.92 11.48 -11.93
C ASP A 119 -0.13 12.08 -10.75
N PHE A 120 1.13 11.66 -10.59
CA PHE A 120 2.01 12.24 -9.58
C PHE A 120 2.35 13.71 -9.87
N ALA A 121 2.63 14.07 -11.13
CA ALA A 121 2.90 15.46 -11.50
C ALA A 121 1.70 16.36 -11.15
N PHE A 122 0.48 15.91 -11.46
CA PHE A 122 -0.74 16.64 -11.10
C PHE A 122 -0.91 16.78 -9.58
N LEU A 123 -0.70 15.71 -8.80
CA LEU A 123 -0.74 15.76 -7.34
C LEU A 123 0.30 16.73 -6.79
N ARG A 124 1.55 16.62 -7.22
CA ARG A 124 2.65 17.50 -6.81
C ARG A 124 2.32 18.97 -7.07
N ASP A 125 1.84 19.29 -8.27
CA ASP A 125 1.54 20.66 -8.67
C ASP A 125 0.31 21.19 -7.90
N THR A 126 -0.68 20.35 -7.65
CA THR A 126 -1.84 20.67 -6.80
C THR A 126 -1.41 21.03 -5.37
N VAL A 127 -0.59 20.19 -4.74
CA VAL A 127 -0.07 20.43 -3.37
C VAL A 127 0.81 21.68 -3.35
N THR A 128 1.73 21.82 -4.32
CA THR A 128 2.66 22.95 -4.38
C THR A 128 1.93 24.29 -4.55
N SER A 129 0.87 24.33 -5.37
CA SER A 129 0.09 25.56 -5.60
C SER A 129 -0.61 26.08 -4.36
N ARG A 130 -0.83 25.22 -3.37
CA ARG A 130 -1.48 25.56 -2.09
C ARG A 130 -0.51 26.10 -1.04
N ASN A 131 0.78 25.93 -1.24
CA ASN A 131 1.87 26.41 -0.36
C ASN A 131 1.66 26.05 1.13
N SER A 132 1.09 24.87 1.38
CA SER A 132 0.76 24.38 2.73
C SER A 132 1.92 23.68 3.45
N GLY A 133 2.99 23.36 2.72
CA GLY A 133 4.12 22.55 3.23
C GLY A 133 3.83 21.06 3.34
N VAL A 134 2.67 20.60 2.86
CA VAL A 134 2.31 19.19 2.77
C VAL A 134 3.16 18.50 1.69
N VAL A 135 3.52 17.24 1.93
CA VAL A 135 4.35 16.44 1.02
C VAL A 135 3.46 15.54 0.15
N PRO A 136 3.57 15.63 -1.19
CA PRO A 136 2.86 14.70 -2.07
C PRO A 136 3.42 13.28 -1.92
N LYS A 137 2.53 12.32 -1.65
CA LYS A 137 2.84 10.90 -1.45
C LYS A 137 2.28 10.08 -2.62
N LEU A 138 3.14 9.26 -3.23
CA LEU A 138 2.73 8.31 -4.25
C LEU A 138 2.73 6.89 -3.67
N THR A 139 1.73 6.09 -4.03
CA THR A 139 1.62 4.67 -3.71
C THR A 139 1.72 3.84 -4.98
N ILE A 140 2.48 2.76 -4.95
CA ILE A 140 2.56 1.76 -6.03
C ILE A 140 2.63 0.36 -5.41
N PRO A 141 2.15 -0.70 -6.11
CA PRO A 141 2.32 -2.05 -5.59
C PRO A 141 3.80 -2.43 -5.50
N SER A 142 4.16 -3.28 -4.53
CA SER A 142 5.50 -3.82 -4.44
C SER A 142 5.79 -4.82 -5.59
N PRO A 143 7.06 -5.04 -5.98
CA PRO A 143 7.39 -5.96 -7.07
C PRO A 143 6.99 -7.42 -6.77
N SER A 144 6.96 -7.83 -5.50
CA SER A 144 6.49 -9.15 -5.07
C SER A 144 5.06 -9.48 -5.51
N MET A 145 4.22 -8.44 -5.68
CA MET A 145 2.82 -8.61 -6.09
C MET A 145 2.66 -9.24 -7.47
N VAL A 146 3.60 -9.03 -8.38
CA VAL A 146 3.57 -9.65 -9.72
C VAL A 146 3.63 -11.16 -9.60
N HIS A 147 4.59 -11.70 -8.84
CA HIS A 147 4.72 -13.14 -8.61
C HIS A 147 3.60 -13.66 -7.70
N TYR A 148 3.32 -12.97 -6.59
CA TYR A 148 2.33 -13.44 -5.61
C TYR A 148 0.95 -13.66 -6.25
N ARG A 149 0.52 -12.77 -7.14
CA ARG A 149 -0.77 -12.88 -7.84
C ARG A 149 -0.77 -13.92 -8.93
N GLY A 150 0.30 -14.02 -9.73
CA GLY A 150 0.36 -14.91 -10.87
C GLY A 150 0.88 -16.32 -10.54
N GLY A 151 1.75 -16.43 -9.55
CA GLY A 151 2.51 -17.65 -9.27
C GLY A 151 3.44 -18.05 -10.41
N PRO A 152 4.11 -19.21 -10.29
CA PRO A 152 5.00 -19.71 -11.34
C PRO A 152 4.30 -19.95 -12.68
N ALA A 153 3.02 -20.35 -12.66
CA ALA A 153 2.23 -20.66 -13.85
C ALA A 153 1.98 -19.43 -14.74
N ALA A 154 1.98 -18.22 -14.17
CA ALA A 154 1.81 -17.00 -14.93
C ALA A 154 3.07 -16.56 -15.70
N ILE A 155 4.21 -17.17 -15.46
CA ILE A 155 5.49 -16.86 -16.11
C ILE A 155 5.70 -17.83 -17.27
N ASP A 156 5.69 -17.32 -18.51
CA ASP A 156 5.91 -18.16 -19.70
C ASP A 156 7.36 -18.72 -19.69
N PRO A 157 7.52 -20.05 -19.60
CA PRO A 157 8.86 -20.67 -19.60
C PRO A 157 9.61 -20.52 -20.92
N ALA A 158 8.93 -20.18 -22.02
CA ALA A 158 9.59 -19.85 -23.28
C ALA A 158 10.24 -18.46 -23.23
N VAL A 159 9.69 -17.53 -22.44
CA VAL A 159 10.25 -16.19 -22.20
C VAL A 159 11.33 -16.22 -21.12
N TYR A 160 11.08 -16.97 -20.06
CA TYR A 160 11.96 -17.10 -18.89
C TYR A 160 12.27 -18.57 -18.58
N PRO A 161 13.13 -19.22 -19.37
CA PRO A 161 13.61 -20.57 -19.06
C PRO A 161 14.32 -20.66 -17.70
N ASP A 162 14.99 -19.58 -17.30
CA ASP A 162 15.56 -19.37 -15.97
C ASP A 162 14.74 -18.30 -15.23
N VAL A 163 14.04 -18.72 -14.18
CA VAL A 163 13.21 -17.83 -13.37
C VAL A 163 14.02 -16.70 -12.69
N GLU A 164 15.33 -16.89 -12.49
CA GLU A 164 16.19 -15.82 -11.96
C GLU A 164 16.31 -14.63 -12.93
N GLU A 165 16.10 -14.84 -14.22
CA GLU A 165 16.01 -13.76 -15.20
C GLU A 165 14.73 -12.92 -15.02
N PHE A 166 13.58 -13.58 -14.76
CA PHE A 166 12.34 -12.89 -14.42
C PHE A 166 12.55 -11.98 -13.20
N TRP A 167 13.15 -12.48 -12.13
CA TRP A 167 13.40 -11.71 -10.93
C TRP A 167 14.32 -10.51 -11.17
N ARG A 168 15.35 -10.68 -12.01
CA ARG A 168 16.25 -9.58 -12.38
C ARG A 168 15.54 -8.50 -13.18
N ASP A 169 14.79 -8.90 -14.22
CA ASP A 169 14.10 -7.94 -15.08
C ASP A 169 13.02 -7.18 -14.32
N LEU A 170 12.25 -7.86 -13.46
CA LEU A 170 11.25 -7.25 -12.61
C LEU A 170 11.87 -6.21 -11.66
N SER A 171 12.95 -6.58 -10.97
CA SER A 171 13.65 -5.64 -10.06
C SER A 171 14.24 -4.46 -10.81
N ALA A 172 14.78 -4.67 -12.01
CA ALA A 172 15.34 -3.60 -12.84
C ALA A 172 14.25 -2.63 -13.32
N ALA A 173 13.07 -3.13 -13.71
CA ALA A 173 11.94 -2.29 -14.10
C ALA A 173 11.47 -1.42 -12.92
N TYR A 174 11.38 -1.99 -11.72
CA TYR A 174 11.00 -1.22 -10.53
C TYR A 174 12.09 -0.22 -10.09
N ALA A 175 13.37 -0.59 -10.17
CA ALA A 175 14.47 0.34 -9.88
C ALA A 175 14.41 1.55 -10.82
N GLU A 176 14.16 1.32 -12.09
CA GLU A 176 14.00 2.40 -13.07
C GLU A 176 12.73 3.24 -12.79
N GLN A 177 11.63 2.62 -12.37
CA GLN A 177 10.42 3.32 -11.92
C GLN A 177 10.73 4.26 -10.75
N VAL A 178 11.38 3.76 -9.71
CA VAL A 178 11.77 4.56 -8.53
C VAL A 178 12.66 5.74 -8.94
N ARG A 179 13.64 5.50 -9.80
CA ARG A 179 14.54 6.53 -10.31
C ARG A 179 13.79 7.62 -11.08
N ARG A 180 12.89 7.22 -12.01
CA ARG A 180 12.15 8.18 -12.86
C ARG A 180 11.13 8.99 -12.09
N ILE A 181 10.39 8.36 -11.17
CA ILE A 181 9.44 9.08 -10.29
C ILE A 181 10.18 10.05 -9.37
N GLY A 182 11.35 9.66 -8.86
CA GLY A 182 12.21 10.56 -8.09
C GLY A 182 12.68 11.77 -8.89
N ALA A 183 13.01 11.58 -10.17
CA ALA A 183 13.39 12.69 -11.06
C ALA A 183 12.23 13.67 -11.32
N LEU A 184 10.96 13.25 -11.13
CA LEU A 184 9.79 14.12 -11.15
C LEU A 184 9.55 14.87 -9.84
N GLY A 185 10.41 14.69 -8.83
CA GLY A 185 10.31 15.34 -7.52
C GLY A 185 9.55 14.55 -6.46
N CYS A 186 9.31 13.26 -6.67
CA CYS A 186 8.73 12.41 -5.63
C CYS A 186 9.75 12.19 -4.51
N THR A 187 9.44 12.69 -3.32
CA THR A 187 10.26 12.51 -2.11
C THR A 187 9.62 11.57 -1.09
N TYR A 188 8.37 11.15 -1.33
CA TYR A 188 7.67 10.21 -0.49
C TYR A 188 6.95 9.15 -1.35
N LEU A 189 7.49 7.93 -1.37
CA LEU A 189 6.95 6.79 -2.11
C LEU A 189 6.58 5.67 -1.12
N GLN A 190 5.45 5.02 -1.34
CA GLN A 190 5.04 3.83 -0.60
C GLN A 190 4.90 2.64 -1.53
N PHE A 191 5.48 1.52 -1.14
CA PHE A 191 5.21 0.21 -1.72
C PHE A 191 4.08 -0.47 -0.97
N ASP A 192 2.96 -0.74 -1.65
CA ASP A 192 1.84 -1.47 -1.09
C ASP A 192 2.04 -2.98 -1.33
N ASP A 193 1.99 -3.75 -0.26
CA ASP A 193 2.29 -5.17 -0.27
C ASP A 193 1.23 -5.96 0.49
N THR A 194 0.72 -7.03 -0.11
CA THR A 194 -0.05 -8.02 0.60
C THR A 194 0.74 -9.32 0.77
N SER A 195 1.73 -9.56 -0.08
CA SER A 195 2.45 -10.83 -0.14
C SER A 195 3.18 -11.17 1.16
N LEU A 196 3.91 -10.20 1.71
CA LEU A 196 4.66 -10.40 2.97
C LEU A 196 3.72 -10.51 4.19
N ALA A 197 2.57 -9.82 4.17
CA ALA A 197 1.56 -9.95 5.22
C ALA A 197 0.87 -11.32 5.17
N TYR A 198 0.48 -11.77 3.98
CA TYR A 198 -0.22 -13.05 3.77
C TYR A 198 0.64 -14.26 4.15
N LEU A 199 1.96 -14.18 3.99
CA LEU A 199 2.88 -15.25 4.41
C LEU A 199 2.90 -15.51 5.92
N ASN A 200 2.29 -14.65 6.73
CA ASN A 200 2.07 -14.94 8.16
C ASN A 200 0.86 -15.86 8.38
N ASP A 201 -0.03 -16.01 7.40
CA ASP A 201 -1.19 -16.90 7.48
C ASP A 201 -0.81 -18.31 6.99
N PRO A 202 -0.94 -19.36 7.84
CA PRO A 202 -0.64 -20.73 7.43
C PRO A 202 -1.47 -21.22 6.21
N ALA A 203 -2.71 -20.75 6.07
CA ALA A 203 -3.56 -21.12 4.95
C ALA A 203 -3.03 -20.53 3.63
N GLN A 204 -2.57 -19.29 3.66
CA GLN A 204 -1.93 -18.66 2.51
C GLN A 204 -0.61 -19.33 2.13
N ARG A 205 0.22 -19.74 3.09
CA ARG A 205 1.43 -20.51 2.81
C ARG A 205 1.11 -21.88 2.20
N ALA A 206 0.08 -22.57 2.71
CA ALA A 206 -0.35 -23.84 2.14
C ALA A 206 -0.80 -23.70 0.68
N GLU A 207 -1.49 -22.63 0.34
CA GLU A 207 -1.89 -22.31 -1.03
C GLU A 207 -0.67 -22.08 -1.93
N LEU A 208 0.31 -21.28 -1.52
CA LEU A 208 1.55 -21.08 -2.27
C LEU A 208 2.28 -22.41 -2.49
N SER A 209 2.42 -23.23 -1.46
CA SER A 209 3.05 -24.53 -1.56
C SER A 209 2.34 -25.44 -2.58
N SER A 210 1.00 -25.38 -2.63
CA SER A 210 0.21 -26.16 -3.61
C SER A 210 0.47 -25.77 -5.06
N ARG A 211 0.93 -24.54 -5.30
CA ARG A 211 1.33 -24.03 -6.62
C ARG A 211 2.80 -24.32 -6.97
N GLY A 212 3.54 -24.96 -6.07
CA GLY A 212 4.95 -25.33 -6.25
C GLY A 212 5.95 -24.28 -5.73
N ASP A 213 5.50 -23.26 -5.00
CA ASP A 213 6.37 -22.28 -4.38
C ASP A 213 6.98 -22.79 -3.06
N ASP A 214 8.20 -22.37 -2.73
CA ASP A 214 8.79 -22.54 -1.40
C ASP A 214 8.19 -21.50 -0.43
N ALA A 215 6.96 -21.73 0.01
CA ALA A 215 6.21 -20.77 0.81
C ALA A 215 6.86 -20.46 2.17
N GLU A 216 7.68 -21.38 2.70
CA GLU A 216 8.38 -21.19 3.97
C GLU A 216 9.46 -20.10 3.87
N HIS A 217 10.16 -20.00 2.73
CA HIS A 217 11.25 -19.05 2.51
C HIS A 217 10.92 -17.97 1.47
N MET A 218 9.70 -17.94 0.94
CA MET A 218 9.31 -16.97 -0.10
C MET A 218 9.46 -15.52 0.35
N HIS A 219 9.25 -15.23 1.63
CA HIS A 219 9.47 -13.89 2.18
C HIS A 219 10.92 -13.39 1.98
N LEU A 220 11.92 -14.26 2.09
CA LEU A 220 13.33 -13.91 1.84
C LEU A 220 13.55 -13.53 0.36
N ARG A 221 12.90 -14.27 -0.55
CA ARG A 221 12.93 -13.95 -1.97
C ARG A 221 12.30 -12.59 -2.25
N TYR A 222 11.13 -12.31 -1.70
CA TYR A 222 10.44 -11.04 -1.88
C TYR A 222 11.22 -9.86 -1.30
N ILE A 223 11.78 -9.98 -0.09
CA ILE A 223 12.66 -8.97 0.50
C ILE A 223 13.86 -8.68 -0.40
N LYS A 224 14.52 -9.72 -0.94
CA LYS A 224 15.63 -9.57 -1.88
C LYS A 224 15.22 -8.78 -3.13
N GLN A 225 14.04 -9.07 -3.70
CA GLN A 225 13.53 -8.39 -4.89
C GLN A 225 13.17 -6.92 -4.61
N ILE A 226 12.48 -6.65 -3.50
CA ILE A 226 12.17 -5.28 -3.10
C ILE A 226 13.46 -4.49 -2.87
N ASN A 227 14.44 -5.06 -2.18
CA ASN A 227 15.73 -4.42 -1.96
C ASN A 227 16.48 -4.10 -3.26
N ALA A 228 16.39 -4.97 -4.27
CA ALA A 228 16.97 -4.71 -5.58
C ALA A 228 16.27 -3.55 -6.30
N ALA A 229 14.94 -3.45 -6.19
CA ALA A 229 14.17 -2.32 -6.69
C ALA A 229 14.54 -0.99 -5.98
N LEU A 230 14.84 -1.05 -4.68
CA LEU A 230 15.25 0.11 -3.87
C LEU A 230 16.68 0.59 -4.18
N ALA A 231 17.50 -0.19 -4.88
CA ALA A 231 18.90 0.17 -5.16
C ALA A 231 19.07 1.49 -5.94
N ALA A 232 18.02 1.90 -6.68
CA ALA A 232 18.01 3.17 -7.43
C ALA A 232 17.32 4.32 -6.67
N LYS A 233 17.01 4.15 -5.37
CA LYS A 233 16.38 5.18 -4.55
C LYS A 233 17.20 6.47 -4.55
N PRO A 234 16.66 7.61 -5.02
CA PRO A 234 17.36 8.89 -4.97
C PRO A 234 17.64 9.34 -3.53
N ALA A 235 18.72 10.09 -3.35
CA ALA A 235 18.99 10.74 -2.07
C ALA A 235 17.83 11.69 -1.70
N GLY A 236 17.41 11.68 -0.44
CA GLY A 236 16.30 12.49 0.06
C GLY A 236 14.90 11.93 -0.20
N MET A 237 14.76 10.81 -0.92
CA MET A 237 13.49 10.11 -1.02
C MET A 237 13.28 9.20 0.19
N THR A 238 12.13 9.29 0.82
CA THR A 238 11.66 8.32 1.81
C THR A 238 10.82 7.26 1.11
N ILE A 239 11.13 5.98 1.32
CA ILE A 239 10.33 4.86 0.82
C ILE A 239 9.83 4.03 2.00
N THR A 240 8.51 3.87 2.08
CA THR A 240 7.84 3.02 3.07
C THR A 240 7.20 1.81 2.39
N THR A 241 6.85 0.80 3.17
CA THR A 241 5.99 -0.30 2.71
C THR A 241 4.75 -0.39 3.57
N HIS A 242 3.59 -0.63 2.95
CA HIS A 242 2.36 -0.95 3.65
C HIS A 242 2.05 -2.43 3.49
N MET A 243 1.89 -3.11 4.62
CA MET A 243 1.62 -4.55 4.66
C MET A 243 0.16 -4.81 4.97
N CYS A 244 -0.61 -5.05 3.91
CA CYS A 244 -2.05 -5.21 3.96
C CYS A 244 -2.46 -6.70 4.05
N ARG A 245 -3.43 -7.02 4.92
CA ARG A 245 -4.05 -8.36 4.99
C ARG A 245 -5.25 -8.54 4.08
N GLY A 246 -5.37 -7.68 3.08
CA GLY A 246 -6.52 -7.61 2.17
C GLY A 246 -7.57 -6.63 2.68
N ASN A 247 -8.08 -5.83 1.76
CA ASN A 247 -9.14 -4.87 2.04
C ASN A 247 -10.04 -4.74 0.81
N PHE A 248 -11.17 -5.41 0.88
CA PHE A 248 -12.20 -5.38 -0.16
C PHE A 248 -13.56 -5.26 0.48
N ARG A 249 -14.26 -4.12 0.26
CA ARG A 249 -15.61 -3.85 0.76
C ARG A 249 -15.73 -4.13 2.27
N SER A 250 -14.78 -3.61 3.06
CA SER A 250 -14.69 -3.80 4.52
C SER A 250 -14.39 -5.24 4.99
N SER A 251 -13.83 -6.09 4.11
CA SER A 251 -13.47 -7.48 4.42
C SER A 251 -11.94 -7.66 4.40
N TRP A 252 -11.43 -8.79 4.89
CA TRP A 252 -10.00 -9.16 4.90
C TRP A 252 -9.79 -10.54 4.28
N ALA A 253 -8.59 -10.83 3.79
CA ALA A 253 -8.27 -12.11 3.15
C ALA A 253 -7.32 -12.99 3.98
N ALA A 254 -6.48 -12.40 4.85
CA ALA A 254 -5.50 -13.13 5.64
C ALA A 254 -5.57 -12.78 7.12
N SER A 255 -5.17 -13.71 7.97
CA SER A 255 -5.09 -13.58 9.43
C SER A 255 -3.68 -13.90 9.91
N GLY A 256 -3.35 -13.50 11.15
CA GLY A 256 -2.07 -13.74 11.78
C GLY A 256 -1.29 -12.45 12.06
N GLY A 257 -0.37 -12.53 13.00
CA GLY A 257 0.57 -11.45 13.33
C GLY A 257 1.63 -11.25 12.24
N TYR A 258 2.82 -10.82 12.64
CA TYR A 258 3.96 -10.68 11.73
C TYR A 258 5.10 -11.64 12.05
N ASP A 259 4.87 -12.59 12.97
CA ASP A 259 5.91 -13.43 13.58
C ASP A 259 6.74 -14.23 12.59
N HIS A 260 6.09 -14.80 11.55
CA HIS A 260 6.77 -15.63 10.55
C HIS A 260 7.82 -14.86 9.74
N VAL A 261 7.54 -13.58 9.40
CA VAL A 261 8.41 -12.79 8.55
C VAL A 261 9.23 -11.75 9.30
N ALA A 262 8.93 -11.48 10.58
CA ALA A 262 9.37 -10.30 11.32
C ALA A 262 10.89 -10.09 11.33
N GLU A 263 11.67 -11.12 11.61
CA GLU A 263 13.13 -11.00 11.72
C GLU A 263 13.75 -10.56 10.40
N ALA A 264 13.42 -11.25 9.31
CA ALA A 264 13.91 -10.89 7.99
C ALA A 264 13.29 -9.57 7.48
N LEU A 265 11.98 -9.37 7.69
CA LEU A 265 11.28 -8.18 7.27
C LEU A 265 11.90 -6.91 7.85
N PHE A 266 12.02 -6.85 9.18
CA PHE A 266 12.52 -5.64 9.83
C PHE A 266 14.04 -5.51 9.74
N GLY A 267 14.78 -6.63 9.79
CA GLY A 267 16.23 -6.65 9.74
C GLY A 267 16.81 -6.41 8.35
N GLU A 268 16.19 -6.95 7.31
CA GLU A 268 16.79 -7.00 5.97
C GLU A 268 16.12 -6.07 4.94
N LEU A 269 14.80 -5.78 5.06
CA LEU A 269 14.11 -4.92 4.09
C LEU A 269 14.55 -3.47 4.23
N LYS A 270 15.08 -2.87 3.16
CA LYS A 270 15.76 -1.56 3.15
C LYS A 270 14.82 -0.37 2.95
N VAL A 271 13.57 -0.47 3.38
CA VAL A 271 12.66 0.67 3.45
C VAL A 271 12.95 1.55 4.67
N ASP A 272 12.45 2.79 4.66
CA ASP A 272 12.63 3.75 5.77
C ASP A 272 11.56 3.57 6.86
N GLY A 273 10.42 2.96 6.52
CA GLY A 273 9.33 2.72 7.45
C GLY A 273 8.32 1.68 6.99
N PHE A 274 7.57 1.16 7.96
CA PHE A 274 6.60 0.08 7.80
C PHE A 274 5.22 0.52 8.27
N PHE A 275 4.22 0.51 7.40
CA PHE A 275 2.81 0.66 7.75
C PHE A 275 2.24 -0.73 8.02
N LEU A 276 1.83 -0.97 9.26
CA LEU A 276 1.43 -2.28 9.74
C LEU A 276 0.01 -2.26 10.30
N GLU A 277 -0.81 -3.24 9.95
CA GLU A 277 -2.17 -3.38 10.49
C GLU A 277 -2.14 -3.97 11.91
N PHE A 278 -2.78 -3.25 12.84
CA PHE A 278 -2.96 -3.64 14.23
C PHE A 278 -4.33 -3.19 14.79
N ASP A 279 -5.35 -3.11 13.93
CA ASP A 279 -6.68 -2.59 14.29
C ASP A 279 -7.53 -3.57 15.09
N ASP A 280 -7.26 -4.87 15.04
CA ASP A 280 -8.01 -5.91 15.75
C ASP A 280 -7.13 -7.10 16.20
N GLU A 281 -7.74 -8.07 16.91
CA GLU A 281 -7.05 -9.26 17.43
C GLU A 281 -6.49 -10.17 16.33
N ARG A 282 -7.07 -10.15 15.13
CA ARG A 282 -6.60 -10.91 13.96
C ARG A 282 -5.18 -10.53 13.56
N SER A 283 -4.76 -9.32 13.89
CA SER A 283 -3.43 -8.77 13.56
C SER A 283 -2.30 -9.25 14.50
N GLY A 284 -2.62 -10.01 15.55
CA GLY A 284 -1.64 -10.45 16.55
C GLY A 284 -1.19 -9.34 17.49
N GLY A 285 -0.12 -9.60 18.25
CA GLY A 285 0.49 -8.68 19.20
C GLY A 285 1.60 -7.82 18.60
N PHE A 286 2.21 -7.00 19.44
CA PHE A 286 3.31 -6.10 19.06
C PHE A 286 4.71 -6.71 19.22
N GLU A 287 4.81 -7.94 19.72
CA GLU A 287 6.08 -8.64 19.97
C GLU A 287 7.02 -8.67 18.76
N PRO A 288 6.53 -8.80 17.50
CA PRO A 288 7.37 -8.76 16.31
C PRO A 288 8.15 -7.44 16.14
N LEU A 289 7.66 -6.34 16.70
CA LEU A 289 8.31 -5.03 16.61
C LEU A 289 9.69 -4.97 17.29
N ARG A 290 10.02 -5.94 18.17
CA ARG A 290 11.35 -6.05 18.77
C ARG A 290 12.49 -6.23 17.76
N PHE A 291 12.17 -6.64 16.53
CA PHE A 291 13.14 -6.80 15.45
C PHE A 291 13.34 -5.51 14.61
N VAL A 292 12.59 -4.45 14.89
CA VAL A 292 12.73 -3.17 14.17
C VAL A 292 14.04 -2.49 14.60
N PRO A 293 14.99 -2.28 13.70
CA PRO A 293 16.25 -1.66 14.07
C PRO A 293 16.09 -0.15 14.32
N PRO A 294 16.98 0.46 15.11
CA PRO A 294 17.03 1.91 15.26
C PRO A 294 17.08 2.63 13.90
N GLY A 295 16.39 3.75 13.81
CA GLY A 295 16.35 4.59 12.60
C GLY A 295 15.27 4.22 11.59
N LYS A 296 14.59 3.08 11.71
CA LYS A 296 13.39 2.74 10.92
C LYS A 296 12.12 3.11 11.66
N MET A 297 11.13 3.54 10.91
CA MET A 297 9.84 3.95 11.47
C MET A 297 8.80 2.83 11.39
N VAL A 298 7.94 2.75 12.39
CA VAL A 298 6.74 1.90 12.40
C VAL A 298 5.52 2.79 12.44
N VAL A 299 4.66 2.67 11.46
CA VAL A 299 3.39 3.38 11.39
C VAL A 299 2.30 2.39 11.79
N LEU A 300 1.78 2.55 13.01
CA LEU A 300 0.79 1.66 13.58
C LEU A 300 -0.59 1.95 13.00
N GLY A 301 -1.12 1.03 12.25
CA GLY A 301 -2.47 1.05 11.71
C GLY A 301 -3.48 0.61 12.77
N LEU A 302 -3.80 1.49 13.71
CA LEU A 302 -4.70 1.21 14.84
C LEU A 302 -6.15 1.61 14.58
N VAL A 303 -6.40 2.45 13.58
CA VAL A 303 -7.74 2.96 13.26
C VAL A 303 -8.31 2.17 12.10
N THR A 304 -9.40 1.43 12.32
CA THR A 304 -9.99 0.60 11.27
C THR A 304 -10.62 1.44 10.15
N THR A 305 -10.45 1.01 8.90
CA THR A 305 -11.15 1.59 7.75
C THR A 305 -12.37 0.78 7.31
N LYS A 306 -12.72 -0.28 8.08
CA LYS A 306 -13.78 -1.22 7.71
C LYS A 306 -15.15 -0.78 8.19
N ARG A 307 -15.23 0.13 9.17
CA ARG A 307 -16.47 0.64 9.78
C ARG A 307 -16.32 2.09 10.20
N GLY A 308 -17.45 2.82 10.30
CA GLY A 308 -17.46 4.27 10.55
C GLY A 308 -17.24 4.70 12.01
N GLU A 309 -17.47 3.80 12.98
CA GLU A 309 -17.32 4.12 14.40
C GLU A 309 -15.90 4.57 14.72
N LEU A 310 -15.78 5.61 15.52
CA LEU A 310 -14.49 6.15 15.96
C LEU A 310 -13.94 5.36 17.13
N GLU A 311 -12.67 5.04 17.09
CA GLU A 311 -11.91 4.55 18.22
C GLU A 311 -11.76 5.65 19.30
N SER A 312 -11.65 5.26 20.58
CA SER A 312 -11.36 6.25 21.61
C SER A 312 -9.87 6.61 21.61
N LYS A 313 -9.54 7.89 21.81
CA LYS A 313 -8.14 8.35 21.94
C LYS A 313 -7.39 7.62 23.05
N ASP A 314 -8.06 7.33 24.18
CA ASP A 314 -7.45 6.60 25.29
C ASP A 314 -7.08 5.17 24.89
N THR A 315 -7.90 4.50 24.07
CA THR A 315 -7.57 3.19 23.53
C THR A 315 -6.38 3.28 22.57
N LEU A 316 -6.35 4.27 21.67
CA LEU A 316 -5.23 4.46 20.75
C LEU A 316 -3.92 4.73 21.50
N LYS A 317 -3.93 5.62 22.50
CA LYS A 317 -2.75 5.92 23.35
C LYS A 317 -2.26 4.69 24.09
N ARG A 318 -3.15 3.92 24.71
CA ARG A 318 -2.79 2.67 25.39
C ARG A 318 -2.13 1.67 24.43
N ARG A 319 -2.66 1.54 23.21
CA ARG A 319 -2.06 0.66 22.19
C ARG A 319 -0.69 1.15 21.73
N ILE A 320 -0.48 2.46 21.62
CA ILE A 320 0.83 3.06 21.36
C ILE A 320 1.80 2.75 22.50
N ASP A 321 1.38 2.89 23.76
CA ASP A 321 2.20 2.55 24.93
C ASP A 321 2.54 1.04 24.98
N GLU A 322 1.62 0.17 24.56
CA GLU A 322 1.88 -1.27 24.43
C GLU A 322 2.96 -1.56 23.38
N ALA A 323 2.87 -0.93 22.20
CA ALA A 323 3.87 -1.06 21.14
C ALA A 323 5.24 -0.50 21.56
N ALA A 324 5.25 0.59 22.32
CA ALA A 324 6.47 1.24 22.84
C ALA A 324 7.28 0.36 23.82
N LYS A 325 6.75 -0.78 24.24
CA LYS A 325 7.51 -1.79 25.01
C LYS A 325 8.49 -2.58 24.14
N PHE A 326 8.30 -2.57 22.81
CA PHE A 326 9.07 -3.38 21.86
C PHE A 326 9.90 -2.54 20.89
N VAL A 327 9.53 -1.27 20.66
CA VAL A 327 10.23 -0.33 19.78
C VAL A 327 10.13 1.06 20.38
N ASP A 328 11.17 1.88 20.21
CA ASP A 328 11.19 3.23 20.81
C ASP A 328 10.00 4.09 20.33
N LEU A 329 9.40 4.85 21.26
CA LEU A 329 8.27 5.73 20.96
C LEU A 329 8.60 6.72 19.82
N ASP A 330 9.87 7.14 19.71
CA ASP A 330 10.37 8.00 18.64
C ASP A 330 10.40 7.33 17.26
N GLN A 331 10.27 6.03 17.20
CA GLN A 331 10.13 5.27 15.94
C GLN A 331 8.67 4.99 15.57
N ILE A 332 7.69 5.35 16.43
CA ILE A 332 6.27 5.06 16.23
C ILE A 332 5.55 6.25 15.59
N CYS A 333 4.69 5.96 14.63
CA CYS A 333 3.70 6.84 14.03
C CYS A 333 2.33 6.17 14.06
N LEU A 334 1.26 6.92 13.76
CA LEU A 334 -0.12 6.44 13.78
C LEU A 334 -0.77 6.60 12.40
N SER A 335 -1.54 5.60 11.96
CA SER A 335 -2.31 5.65 10.72
C SER A 335 -3.60 4.83 10.80
N PRO A 336 -4.48 4.92 9.78
CA PRO A 336 -5.47 3.87 9.53
C PRO A 336 -4.77 2.54 9.25
N GLN A 337 -5.45 1.42 9.49
CA GLN A 337 -4.87 0.09 9.28
C GLN A 337 -4.63 -0.21 7.79
N CYS A 338 -5.43 0.38 6.88
CA CYS A 338 -5.32 0.26 5.43
C CYS A 338 -5.84 1.54 4.75
N GLY A 339 -5.88 1.56 3.42
CA GLY A 339 -6.64 2.55 2.66
C GLY A 339 -8.16 2.39 2.85
N PHE A 340 -8.92 3.42 2.52
CA PHE A 340 -10.38 3.38 2.58
C PHE A 340 -11.03 2.84 1.32
N SER A 341 -10.30 2.75 0.21
CA SER A 341 -10.84 2.32 -1.09
C SER A 341 -9.74 1.73 -1.97
N SER A 342 -9.27 0.54 -1.62
CA SER A 342 -8.24 -0.19 -2.38
C SER A 342 -8.70 -0.57 -3.79
N THR A 343 -10.00 -0.72 -3.99
CA THR A 343 -10.66 -0.89 -5.28
C THR A 343 -11.75 0.16 -5.46
N VAL A 344 -12.31 0.27 -6.66
CA VAL A 344 -13.34 1.26 -6.99
C VAL A 344 -14.58 1.17 -6.10
N GLU A 345 -14.88 -0.02 -5.58
CA GLU A 345 -16.05 -0.26 -4.72
C GLU A 345 -15.96 0.45 -3.36
N GLY A 346 -14.76 0.60 -2.82
CA GLY A 346 -14.54 1.23 -1.52
C GLY A 346 -15.07 0.43 -0.32
N ASN A 347 -14.70 0.87 0.88
CA ASN A 347 -15.20 0.32 2.13
C ASN A 347 -16.58 0.88 2.50
N GLN A 348 -17.29 0.18 3.40
CA GLN A 348 -18.67 0.48 3.80
C GLN A 348 -18.72 1.54 4.90
N LEU A 349 -18.24 2.75 4.60
CA LEU A 349 -18.37 3.92 5.45
C LEU A 349 -18.53 5.17 4.57
N THR A 350 -18.95 6.27 5.17
CA THR A 350 -19.14 7.55 4.48
C THR A 350 -17.82 8.34 4.36
N ALA A 351 -17.78 9.29 3.43
CA ALA A 351 -16.64 10.20 3.33
C ALA A 351 -16.44 11.04 4.59
N ASP A 352 -17.51 11.40 5.30
CA ASP A 352 -17.39 12.17 6.54
C ASP A 352 -16.83 11.33 7.69
N GLU A 353 -17.22 10.06 7.80
CA GLU A 353 -16.62 9.10 8.75
C GLU A 353 -15.14 8.87 8.42
N GLN A 354 -14.77 8.72 7.15
CA GLN A 354 -13.38 8.64 6.72
C GLN A 354 -12.56 9.83 7.22
N PHE A 355 -13.04 11.05 6.99
CA PHE A 355 -12.31 12.25 7.42
C PHE A 355 -12.36 12.46 8.93
N ALA A 356 -13.40 11.99 9.63
CA ALA A 356 -13.43 11.98 11.09
C ALA A 356 -12.37 11.06 11.66
N LYS A 357 -12.14 9.86 11.07
CA LYS A 357 -11.07 8.95 11.46
C LYS A 357 -9.68 9.54 11.21
N LEU A 358 -9.44 10.15 10.05
CA LEU A 358 -8.17 10.83 9.75
C LEU A 358 -7.90 12.00 10.73
N ARG A 359 -8.94 12.78 11.09
CA ARG A 359 -8.82 13.82 12.11
C ARG A 359 -8.49 13.24 13.49
N LEU A 360 -9.14 12.14 13.87
CA LEU A 360 -8.84 11.43 15.12
C LEU A 360 -7.35 11.03 15.19
N ILE A 361 -6.77 10.56 14.09
CA ILE A 361 -5.35 10.20 14.00
C ILE A 361 -4.47 11.44 14.21
N VAL A 362 -4.77 12.55 13.54
CA VAL A 362 -4.02 13.80 13.68
C VAL A 362 -4.08 14.33 15.12
N GLU A 363 -5.26 14.39 15.72
CA GLU A 363 -5.45 14.84 17.08
C GLU A 363 -4.75 13.92 18.10
N THR A 364 -4.86 12.60 17.93
CA THR A 364 -4.18 11.64 18.82
C THR A 364 -2.65 11.79 18.69
N ALA A 365 -2.13 11.94 17.48
CA ALA A 365 -0.71 12.13 17.27
C ALA A 365 -0.20 13.44 17.88
N GLN A 366 -0.99 14.52 17.84
CA GLN A 366 -0.67 15.78 18.52
C GLN A 366 -0.62 15.61 20.05
N GLU A 367 -1.51 14.81 20.63
CA GLU A 367 -1.54 14.58 22.07
C GLU A 367 -0.37 13.67 22.55
N VAL A 368 0.15 12.80 21.69
CA VAL A 368 1.25 11.86 22.05
C VAL A 368 2.62 12.47 21.80
N TRP A 369 2.80 13.20 20.69
CA TRP A 369 4.12 13.66 20.20
C TRP A 369 4.22 15.17 19.98
N GLY A 370 3.15 15.93 20.21
CA GLY A 370 3.06 17.38 19.96
C GLY A 370 3.73 18.29 20.97
#